data_36155926d55b21561b1c806c96556c98
#
_entry.id   36155926d55b21561b1c806c96556c98
#
_cell.length_a   1.000
_cell.length_b   1.000
_cell.length_c   1.000
_cell.angle_alpha   90.00
_cell.angle_beta   90.00
_cell.angle_gamma   90.00
#
_symmetry.space_group_name_H-M   'P 1'
#
loop_
_entity.id
_entity.type
_entity.pdbx_description
1 polymer ?
#
loop_
_entity_poly.entity_id
_entity_poly.type
_entity_poly.pdbx_seq_one_letter_code
_entity_poly.pdbx_strand_id
1 'polypeptide(L)'
;MKISLVVVLAAASLAGCASTLAKLNGPKLDYTEYAGEPVKSFYLGNYDGWSAVSKDQLVVWSGINKAYLLTITGYCPDLQFAQTVAVTSTGSTVDKFEKVIVGRDRCFIKEIRPIDTKQMKEDRKLLREQMEKESS
;
A
#
# COMPACT_ATOMS: atom_id res chain seq x y z
N MET A 1 -23.10 27.97 58.47
CA MET A 1 -22.55 28.35 57.20
C MET A 1 -21.90 27.14 56.56
N LYS A 2 -22.55 26.62 55.53
CA LYS A 2 -22.00 25.49 54.79
C LYS A 2 -21.40 26.03 53.49
N ILE A 3 -20.11 25.94 53.38
CA ILE A 3 -19.40 26.29 52.14
C ILE A 3 -19.37 25.02 51.29
N SER A 4 -20.17 25.00 50.23
CA SER A 4 -20.11 23.95 49.24
C SER A 4 -18.96 24.19 48.29
N LEU A 5 -17.94 23.35 48.38
CA LEU A 5 -16.81 23.33 47.45
C LEU A 5 -17.27 22.61 46.22
N VAL A 6 -17.56 23.34 45.13
CA VAL A 6 -17.80 22.76 43.81
C VAL A 6 -16.44 22.49 43.21
N VAL A 7 -16.08 21.21 43.22
CA VAL A 7 -14.91 20.75 42.46
C VAL A 7 -15.37 20.55 41.01
N VAL A 8 -14.99 21.51 40.17
CA VAL A 8 -15.13 21.37 38.72
C VAL A 8 -13.99 20.47 38.23
N LEU A 9 -14.30 19.22 38.00
CA LEU A 9 -13.40 18.33 37.27
C LEU A 9 -13.40 18.72 35.79
N ALA A 10 -12.39 19.45 35.39
CA ALA A 10 -12.10 19.64 33.97
C ALA A 10 -11.56 18.34 33.41
N ALA A 11 -12.43 17.55 32.78
CA ALA A 11 -12.00 16.40 31.99
C ALA A 11 -11.32 16.93 30.72
N ALA A 12 -10.02 16.98 30.71
CA ALA A 12 -9.23 17.26 29.51
C ALA A 12 -9.39 16.04 28.58
N SER A 13 -10.22 16.20 27.55
CA SER A 13 -10.37 15.20 26.51
C SER A 13 -9.13 15.19 25.63
N LEU A 14 -8.28 14.20 25.82
CA LEU A 14 -7.09 13.93 25.00
C LEU A 14 -7.46 13.20 23.69
N ALA A 15 -8.46 13.65 22.98
CA ALA A 15 -8.99 12.96 21.79
C ALA A 15 -8.42 13.47 20.47
N GLY A 16 -7.30 14.20 20.45
CA GLY A 16 -6.85 14.91 19.25
C GLY A 16 -5.72 14.28 18.44
N CYS A 17 -4.89 13.38 19.01
CA CYS A 17 -3.63 12.98 18.36
C CYS A 17 -3.75 11.87 17.33
N ALA A 18 -4.70 10.94 17.46
CA ALA A 18 -4.85 9.79 16.54
C ALA A 18 -5.40 10.18 15.18
N SER A 19 -6.31 11.15 15.10
CA SER A 19 -6.91 11.60 13.85
C SER A 19 -5.97 12.43 12.96
N THR A 20 -4.96 13.07 13.55
CA THR A 20 -3.99 13.88 12.80
C THR A 20 -2.97 13.01 12.05
N LEU A 21 -2.52 11.91 12.67
CA LEU A 21 -1.61 10.96 12.02
C LEU A 21 -2.27 10.23 10.84
N ALA A 22 -3.54 9.86 10.98
CA ALA A 22 -4.31 9.24 9.89
C ALA A 22 -4.47 10.18 8.69
N LYS A 23 -4.59 11.49 8.91
CA LYS A 23 -4.64 12.49 7.84
C LYS A 23 -3.32 12.62 7.08
N LEU A 24 -2.19 12.55 7.77
CA LEU A 24 -0.86 12.68 7.16
C LEU A 24 -0.53 11.50 6.24
N ASN A 25 -0.94 10.31 6.61
CA ASN A 25 -0.65 9.08 5.84
C ASN A 25 -1.72 8.72 4.82
N GLY A 26 -2.88 9.37 4.86
CA GLY A 26 -4.03 9.02 4.03
C GLY A 26 -4.62 7.65 4.36
N PRO A 27 -5.78 7.31 3.81
CA PRO A 27 -6.39 6.00 4.01
C PRO A 27 -5.57 4.91 3.31
N LYS A 28 -5.23 3.85 4.05
CA LYS A 28 -4.61 2.66 3.47
C LYS A 28 -5.68 1.77 2.89
N LEU A 29 -5.54 1.43 1.62
CA LEU A 29 -6.36 0.45 0.93
C LEU A 29 -5.60 -0.87 0.80
N ASP A 30 -6.33 -1.97 0.85
CA ASP A 30 -5.77 -3.28 0.62
C ASP A 30 -5.69 -3.54 -0.89
N TYR A 31 -4.49 -3.56 -1.43
CA TYR A 31 -4.27 -3.80 -2.86
C TYR A 31 -4.82 -5.14 -3.35
N THR A 32 -4.91 -6.14 -2.48
CA THR A 32 -5.41 -7.46 -2.84
C THR A 32 -6.89 -7.45 -3.22
N GLU A 33 -7.66 -6.52 -2.66
CA GLU A 33 -9.08 -6.35 -3.00
C GLU A 33 -9.29 -5.84 -4.42
N TYR A 34 -8.29 -5.19 -4.99
CA TYR A 34 -8.33 -4.63 -6.34
C TYR A 34 -7.60 -5.49 -7.37
N ALA A 35 -7.08 -6.63 -6.96
CA ALA A 35 -6.37 -7.55 -7.84
C ALA A 35 -7.35 -8.35 -8.69
N GLY A 36 -7.17 -8.29 -10.00
CA GLY A 36 -7.94 -9.05 -10.97
C GLY A 36 -7.40 -10.47 -11.20
N GLU A 37 -7.85 -11.10 -12.27
CA GLU A 37 -7.40 -12.43 -12.66
C GLU A 37 -5.90 -12.47 -12.99
N PRO A 38 -5.22 -13.57 -12.70
CA PRO A 38 -3.81 -13.72 -13.03
C PRO A 38 -3.54 -13.58 -14.52
N VAL A 39 -2.44 -12.89 -14.85
CA VAL A 39 -1.96 -12.74 -16.21
C VAL A 39 -0.58 -13.36 -16.37
N LYS A 40 -0.18 -13.67 -17.60
CA LYS A 40 1.11 -14.30 -17.87
C LYS A 40 2.28 -13.32 -17.80
N SER A 41 2.04 -12.09 -18.19
CA SER A 41 3.07 -11.06 -18.27
C SER A 41 2.45 -9.66 -18.29
N PHE A 42 3.29 -8.66 -18.09
CA PHE A 42 2.90 -7.26 -18.28
C PHE A 42 4.07 -6.47 -18.87
N TYR A 43 3.73 -5.35 -19.48
CA TYR A 43 4.73 -4.40 -19.98
C TYR A 43 5.15 -3.46 -18.86
N LEU A 44 6.42 -3.52 -18.45
CA LEU A 44 6.93 -2.69 -17.35
C LEU A 44 7.08 -1.23 -17.78
N GLY A 45 7.53 -0.97 -19.00
CA GLY A 45 7.69 0.38 -19.51
C GLY A 45 8.49 1.27 -18.57
N ASN A 46 7.82 2.25 -18.02
CA ASN A 46 8.37 3.13 -17.01
C ASN A 46 8.11 2.56 -15.62
N TYR A 47 9.13 2.03 -15.00
CA TYR A 47 9.07 1.61 -13.60
C TYR A 47 8.91 2.83 -12.69
N ASP A 48 7.72 3.01 -12.13
CA ASP A 48 7.35 4.22 -11.38
C ASP A 48 7.43 4.02 -9.86
N GLY A 49 7.58 2.81 -9.41
CA GLY A 49 7.75 2.50 -8.00
C GLY A 49 7.15 1.16 -7.60
N TRP A 50 7.17 0.92 -6.31
CA TRP A 50 6.69 -0.32 -5.71
C TRP A 50 6.19 -0.07 -4.30
N SER A 51 5.39 -1.01 -3.79
CA SER A 51 4.93 -1.02 -2.40
C SER A 51 4.88 -2.45 -1.88
N ALA A 52 5.44 -2.69 -0.71
CA ALA A 52 5.30 -3.97 -0.05
C ALA A 52 3.86 -4.15 0.45
N VAL A 53 3.28 -5.31 0.21
CA VAL A 53 1.94 -5.68 0.68
C VAL A 53 2.04 -6.65 1.84
N SER A 54 2.85 -7.69 1.68
CA SER A 54 3.12 -8.69 2.71
C SER A 54 4.55 -9.23 2.55
N LYS A 55 4.88 -10.26 3.31
CA LYS A 55 6.21 -10.90 3.21
C LYS A 55 6.51 -11.51 1.85
N ASP A 56 5.48 -11.84 1.07
CA ASP A 56 5.59 -12.50 -0.23
C ASP A 56 4.82 -11.80 -1.35
N GLN A 57 4.32 -10.60 -1.10
CA GLN A 57 3.57 -9.83 -2.09
C GLN A 57 4.02 -8.38 -2.13
N LEU A 58 4.10 -7.85 -3.35
CA LEU A 58 4.38 -6.44 -3.59
C LEU A 58 3.56 -5.95 -4.78
N VAL A 59 3.30 -4.65 -4.79
CA VAL A 59 2.73 -3.96 -5.95
C VAL A 59 3.84 -3.24 -6.69
N VAL A 60 3.84 -3.38 -8.00
CA VAL A 60 4.77 -2.69 -8.91
C VAL A 60 3.97 -1.77 -9.81
N TRP A 61 4.39 -0.53 -9.90
CA TRP A 61 3.76 0.49 -10.72
C TRP A 61 4.50 0.62 -12.04
N SER A 62 3.76 0.43 -13.13
CA SER A 62 4.22 0.62 -14.50
C SER A 62 3.59 1.90 -15.06
N GLY A 63 4.11 3.03 -14.60
CA GLY A 63 3.49 4.33 -14.85
C GLY A 63 2.43 4.71 -13.82
N ILE A 64 1.74 5.83 -14.03
CA ILE A 64 0.87 6.47 -13.04
C ILE A 64 -0.41 5.66 -12.77
N ASN A 65 -0.94 5.01 -13.80
CA ASN A 65 -2.27 4.39 -13.76
C ASN A 65 -2.25 2.87 -13.92
N LYS A 66 -1.10 2.25 -13.98
CA LYS A 66 -0.97 0.81 -14.14
C LYS A 66 -0.17 0.21 -12.99
N ALA A 67 -0.77 -0.72 -12.28
CA ALA A 67 -0.14 -1.42 -11.19
C ALA A 67 -0.44 -2.91 -11.26
N TYR A 68 0.50 -3.70 -10.76
CA TYR A 68 0.41 -5.16 -10.76
C TYR A 68 0.81 -5.69 -9.41
N LEU A 69 0.00 -6.61 -8.89
CA LEU A 69 0.31 -7.35 -7.67
C LEU A 69 1.16 -8.56 -8.06
N LEU A 70 2.38 -8.60 -7.57
CA LEU A 70 3.29 -9.73 -7.73
C LEU A 70 3.30 -10.56 -6.45
N THR A 71 3.05 -11.85 -6.59
CA THR A 71 3.30 -12.82 -5.53
C THR A 71 4.61 -13.51 -5.84
N ILE A 72 5.52 -13.51 -4.87
CA ILE A 72 6.83 -14.13 -5.02
C ILE A 72 6.88 -15.46 -4.29
N THR A 73 7.73 -16.35 -4.79
CA THR A 73 7.98 -17.66 -4.20
C THR A 73 9.41 -17.74 -3.68
N GLY A 74 9.64 -18.60 -2.71
CA GLY A 74 10.92 -18.76 -2.07
C GLY A 74 11.10 -17.83 -0.88
N TYR A 75 12.35 -17.75 -0.40
CA TYR A 75 12.70 -16.99 0.78
C TYR A 75 13.15 -15.58 0.38
N CYS A 76 12.37 -14.59 0.73
CA CYS A 76 12.66 -13.19 0.44
C CYS A 76 12.40 -12.34 1.71
N PRO A 77 13.21 -12.53 2.76
CA PRO A 77 12.91 -12.02 4.10
C PRO A 77 12.90 -10.49 4.18
N ASP A 78 13.68 -9.83 3.35
CA ASP A 78 13.88 -8.39 3.44
C ASP A 78 12.86 -7.58 2.63
N LEU A 79 11.92 -8.23 1.95
CA LEU A 79 10.96 -7.52 1.11
C LEU A 79 10.15 -6.46 1.87
N GLN A 80 9.67 -6.78 3.05
CA GLN A 80 8.85 -5.84 3.85
C GLN A 80 9.65 -4.63 4.34
N PHE A 81 10.96 -4.77 4.46
CA PHE A 81 11.85 -3.74 5.00
C PHE A 81 12.75 -3.13 3.93
N ALA A 82 12.56 -3.51 2.67
CA ALA A 82 13.38 -3.04 1.59
C ALA A 82 13.21 -1.54 1.35
N GLN A 83 14.31 -0.85 1.10
CA GLN A 83 14.29 0.54 0.67
C GLN A 83 14.22 0.65 -0.84
N THR A 84 14.77 -0.32 -1.55
CA THR A 84 14.75 -0.40 -3.00
C THR A 84 14.43 -1.81 -3.46
N VAL A 85 13.64 -1.90 -4.51
CA VAL A 85 13.30 -3.16 -5.16
C VAL A 85 13.47 -2.97 -6.66
N ALA A 86 14.16 -3.90 -7.29
CA ALA A 86 14.25 -3.96 -8.74
C ALA A 86 13.47 -5.16 -9.28
N VAL A 87 12.99 -5.04 -10.49
CA VAL A 87 12.31 -6.14 -11.19
C VAL A 87 13.04 -6.37 -12.50
N THR A 88 13.44 -7.62 -12.76
CA THR A 88 14.07 -7.95 -14.03
C THR A 88 13.00 -8.02 -15.13
N SER A 89 13.40 -7.73 -16.34
CA SER A 89 12.52 -7.75 -17.51
C SER A 89 13.28 -8.13 -18.76
N THR A 90 12.61 -8.80 -19.66
CA THR A 90 13.13 -9.10 -20.99
C THR A 90 12.36 -8.27 -22.00
N GLY A 91 13.06 -7.35 -22.70
CA GLY A 91 12.41 -6.44 -23.65
C GLY A 91 11.30 -5.59 -23.03
N SER A 92 11.49 -5.14 -21.79
CA SER A 92 10.50 -4.41 -20.99
C SER A 92 9.26 -5.24 -20.62
N THR A 93 9.27 -6.54 -20.79
CA THR A 93 8.20 -7.45 -20.39
C THR A 93 8.62 -8.22 -19.14
N VAL A 94 7.72 -8.27 -18.17
CA VAL A 94 7.88 -9.04 -16.93
C VAL A 94 6.92 -10.22 -16.97
N ASP A 95 7.46 -11.42 -16.76
CA ASP A 95 6.71 -12.66 -16.67
C ASP A 95 7.15 -13.48 -15.44
N LYS A 96 6.67 -14.71 -15.33
CA LYS A 96 7.01 -15.58 -14.18
C LYS A 96 8.48 -16.04 -14.16
N PHE A 97 9.21 -15.87 -15.25
CA PHE A 97 10.63 -16.22 -15.31
C PHE A 97 11.53 -15.08 -14.86
N GLU A 98 10.95 -13.90 -14.73
CA GLU A 98 11.65 -12.74 -14.18
C GLU A 98 11.72 -12.81 -12.66
N LYS A 99 12.53 -11.93 -12.08
CA LYS A 99 12.83 -11.93 -10.64
C LYS A 99 12.63 -10.56 -10.04
N VAL A 100 12.26 -10.57 -8.78
CA VAL A 100 12.27 -9.40 -7.92
C VAL A 100 13.58 -9.41 -7.16
N ILE A 101 14.36 -8.35 -7.26
CA ILE A 101 15.66 -8.21 -6.59
C ILE A 101 15.49 -7.32 -5.37
N VAL A 102 15.75 -7.88 -4.20
CA VAL A 102 15.66 -7.20 -2.92
C VAL A 102 17.04 -7.30 -2.26
N GLY A 103 17.81 -6.22 -2.30
CA GLY A 103 19.19 -6.24 -1.83
C GLY A 103 20.03 -7.25 -2.62
N ARG A 104 20.49 -8.30 -1.95
CA ARG A 104 21.24 -9.41 -2.57
C ARG A 104 20.37 -10.59 -2.98
N ASP A 105 19.11 -10.60 -2.55
CA ASP A 105 18.20 -11.71 -2.80
C ASP A 105 17.51 -11.58 -4.13
N ARG A 106 17.33 -12.71 -4.79
CA ARG A 106 16.58 -12.83 -6.04
C ARG A 106 15.36 -13.70 -5.79
N CYS A 107 14.20 -13.09 -5.83
CA CYS A 107 12.95 -13.74 -5.51
C CYS A 107 12.18 -14.02 -6.79
N PHE A 108 11.70 -15.26 -6.94
CA PHE A 108 10.98 -15.67 -8.14
C PHE A 108 9.52 -15.20 -8.13
N ILE A 109 9.01 -14.80 -9.26
CA ILE A 109 7.62 -14.41 -9.42
C ILE A 109 6.77 -15.67 -9.59
N LYS A 110 5.79 -15.85 -8.69
CA LYS A 110 4.84 -16.94 -8.72
C LYS A 110 3.56 -16.58 -9.48
N GLU A 111 3.07 -15.36 -9.28
CA GLU A 111 1.80 -14.90 -9.83
C GLU A 111 1.84 -13.41 -10.10
N ILE A 112 1.15 -13.00 -11.16
CA ILE A 112 1.00 -11.61 -11.57
C ILE A 112 -0.50 -11.33 -11.72
N ARG A 113 -1.00 -10.32 -11.01
CA ARG A 113 -2.39 -9.87 -11.11
C ARG A 113 -2.45 -8.37 -11.40
N PRO A 114 -3.22 -7.93 -12.38
CA PRO A 114 -3.43 -6.49 -12.58
C PRO A 114 -4.25 -5.91 -11.44
N ILE A 115 -3.96 -4.67 -11.06
CA ILE A 115 -4.70 -3.93 -10.05
C ILE A 115 -5.67 -2.96 -10.73
N ASP A 116 -6.92 -2.94 -10.29
CA ASP A 116 -7.88 -1.93 -10.73
C ASP A 116 -7.56 -0.60 -10.04
N THR A 117 -6.63 0.14 -10.62
CA THR A 117 -6.16 1.42 -10.07
C THR A 117 -7.21 2.50 -10.14
N LYS A 118 -8.11 2.44 -11.11
CA LYS A 118 -9.20 3.41 -11.26
C LYS A 118 -10.15 3.31 -10.07
N GLN A 119 -10.65 2.10 -9.80
CA GLN A 119 -11.54 1.85 -8.66
C GLN A 119 -10.85 2.17 -7.34
N MET A 120 -9.59 1.78 -7.20
CA MET A 120 -8.81 2.07 -6.00
C MET A 120 -8.67 3.58 -5.74
N LYS A 121 -8.45 4.38 -6.77
CA LYS A 121 -8.36 5.84 -6.65
C LYS A 121 -9.69 6.47 -6.29
N GLU A 122 -10.78 5.98 -6.85
CA GLU A 122 -12.14 6.44 -6.52
C GLU A 122 -12.47 6.15 -5.06
N ASP A 123 -12.21 4.93 -4.59
CA ASP A 123 -12.45 4.53 -3.21
C ASP A 123 -11.59 5.32 -2.23
N ARG A 124 -10.33 5.58 -2.57
CA ARG A 124 -9.43 6.40 -1.77
C ARG A 124 -9.94 7.83 -1.62
N LYS A 125 -10.47 8.40 -2.69
CA LYS A 125 -11.06 9.72 -2.69
C LYS A 125 -12.29 9.79 -1.78
N LEU A 126 -13.19 8.81 -1.88
CA LEU A 126 -14.37 8.72 -1.02
C LEU A 126 -14.00 8.60 0.46
N LEU A 127 -13.01 7.78 0.79
CA LEU A 127 -12.52 7.64 2.16
C LEU A 127 -11.93 8.94 2.71
N ARG A 128 -11.20 9.69 1.91
CA ARG A 128 -10.69 11.01 2.30
C ARG A 128 -11.80 11.98 2.59
N GLU A 129 -12.82 12.04 1.75
CA GLU A 129 -13.99 12.91 1.93
C GLU A 129 -14.75 12.56 3.21
N GLN A 130 -14.91 11.27 3.51
CA GLN A 130 -15.51 10.82 4.77
C GLN A 130 -14.68 11.22 5.99
N MET A 131 -13.38 11.05 5.93
CA MET A 131 -12.47 11.43 7.01
C MET A 131 -12.49 12.94 7.26
N GLU A 132 -12.58 13.75 6.22
CA GLU A 132 -12.70 15.20 6.34
C GLU A 132 -14.03 15.61 6.99
N LYS A 133 -15.13 14.97 6.66
CA LYS A 133 -16.43 15.20 7.29
C LYS A 133 -16.44 14.84 8.78
N GLU A 134 -15.80 13.74 9.15
CA GLU A 134 -15.73 13.31 10.54
C GLU A 134 -14.83 14.21 11.40
N SER A 135 -13.89 14.92 10.80
CA SER A 135 -12.94 15.78 11.49
C SER A 135 -13.36 17.24 11.59
N SER A 136 -14.48 17.62 10.99
CA SER A 136 -15.00 19.00 11.03
C SER A 136 -16.04 19.24 12.12
#